data_d4cf56021ea8c008ce52b98469ec6fda
#
_entry.id   d4cf56021ea8c008ce52b98469ec6fda
#
_cell.length_a   1.000
_cell.length_b   1.000
_cell.length_c   1.000
_cell.angle_alpha   90.00
_cell.angle_beta   90.00
_cell.angle_gamma   90.00
#
_symmetry.space_group_name_H-M   'P 1'
#
loop_
_entity.id
_entity.type
_entity.pdbx_description
1 polymer ?
#
loop_
_entity_poly.entity_id
_entity_poly.type
_entity_poly.pdbx_seq_one_letter_code
_entity_poly.pdbx_strand_id
1 'polypeptide(L)'
;SMPPENTKQNSRSSTMSASHMNYEISAIDGEARTGKMSFPRGEVATPAFMPVGTYGSVKGLNPQQVRDTGADILLGNTFHLMLRPGTETINQHGDLHDFIGWERPILTDSGGFQVFSLGEMRKISEEGVKFRSPVDGAEIFLGPESAIEVQHKLGADIIMVFDECTPYPATETEASDSMELSMRWAKRCKQAHGDNQAALFGIVQGGMYSTLRQRSLDGLKELEFDGYALGGLSVGEPKDEMRSVVEEFAAKMPAD
;
A
#
# COMPACT_ATOMS: atom_id res chain seq x y z
N SER A 1 -2.36 59.85 -6.39
CA SER A 1 -1.45 58.82 -6.90
C SER A 1 -1.08 57.86 -5.77
N MET A 2 -1.68 56.69 -5.80
CA MET A 2 -1.33 55.55 -4.93
C MET A 2 -0.39 54.63 -5.71
N PRO A 3 0.65 54.04 -5.07
CA PRO A 3 1.50 53.06 -5.71
C PRO A 3 0.82 51.66 -5.74
N PRO A 4 1.17 50.79 -6.68
CA PRO A 4 0.53 49.50 -6.84
C PRO A 4 1.02 48.49 -5.79
N GLU A 5 0.08 47.68 -5.27
CA GLU A 5 0.33 46.54 -4.40
C GLU A 5 1.12 45.45 -5.13
N ASN A 6 2.21 45.09 -4.53
CA ASN A 6 3.13 44.06 -4.99
C ASN A 6 2.63 42.68 -4.52
N THR A 7 1.85 42.02 -5.34
CA THR A 7 1.44 40.64 -5.11
C THR A 7 2.63 39.72 -5.34
N LYS A 8 3.31 39.33 -4.28
CA LYS A 8 4.31 38.26 -4.31
C LYS A 8 3.62 36.92 -4.60
N GLN A 9 3.64 36.53 -5.85
CA GLN A 9 3.42 35.12 -6.22
C GLN A 9 4.51 34.28 -5.60
N ASN A 10 4.12 33.48 -4.61
CA ASN A 10 4.96 32.45 -4.02
C ASN A 10 4.99 31.29 -5.01
N SER A 11 5.98 31.26 -5.89
CA SER A 11 6.28 30.11 -6.73
C SER A 11 6.89 29.02 -5.84
N ARG A 12 6.07 28.09 -5.37
CA ARG A 12 6.56 26.82 -4.85
C ARG A 12 7.08 26.02 -6.04
N SER A 13 8.38 25.97 -6.18
CA SER A 13 9.08 25.02 -7.03
C SER A 13 8.96 23.65 -6.39
N SER A 14 7.93 22.88 -6.76
CA SER A 14 7.91 21.44 -6.46
C SER A 14 8.22 20.66 -7.73
N THR A 15 9.46 20.28 -7.89
CA THR A 15 9.92 19.32 -8.89
C THR A 15 9.81 17.89 -8.34
N MET A 16 8.64 17.48 -7.86
CA MET A 16 8.28 16.08 -7.71
C MET A 16 7.18 15.80 -8.71
N SER A 17 7.40 14.82 -9.59
CA SER A 17 6.35 14.33 -10.48
C SER A 17 5.23 13.80 -9.59
N ALA A 18 4.06 14.43 -9.65
CA ALA A 18 2.89 13.93 -8.93
C ALA A 18 2.47 12.58 -9.53
N SER A 19 1.96 11.66 -8.69
CA SER A 19 1.38 10.42 -9.18
C SER A 19 0.19 10.70 -10.11
N HIS A 20 -0.18 9.71 -10.93
CA HIS A 20 -1.37 9.82 -11.79
C HIS A 20 -2.70 9.71 -11.03
N MET A 21 -2.67 9.44 -9.72
CA MET A 21 -3.88 9.40 -8.89
C MET A 21 -4.34 10.81 -8.55
N ASN A 22 -5.64 11.06 -8.72
CA ASN A 22 -6.33 12.21 -8.15
C ASN A 22 -7.46 11.73 -7.25
N TYR A 23 -7.63 12.35 -6.08
CA TYR A 23 -8.71 12.06 -5.16
C TYR A 23 -9.56 13.29 -4.90
N GLU A 24 -10.88 13.13 -5.02
CA GLU A 24 -11.85 14.20 -4.79
C GLU A 24 -12.94 13.71 -3.83
N ILE A 25 -13.21 14.48 -2.78
CA ILE A 25 -14.33 14.24 -1.88
C ILE A 25 -15.62 14.74 -2.53
N SER A 26 -16.62 13.86 -2.63
CA SER A 26 -17.92 14.17 -3.25
C SER A 26 -18.98 14.61 -2.23
N ALA A 27 -18.97 14.02 -1.03
CA ALA A 27 -19.90 14.35 0.05
C ALA A 27 -19.31 14.00 1.42
N ILE A 28 -19.75 14.71 2.45
CA ILE A 28 -19.36 14.51 3.85
C ILE A 28 -20.62 14.46 4.72
N ASP A 29 -20.65 13.51 5.66
CA ASP A 29 -21.65 13.40 6.72
C ASP A 29 -20.95 13.04 8.04
N GLY A 30 -20.74 14.03 8.91
CA GLY A 30 -19.90 13.89 10.11
C GLY A 30 -18.46 13.53 9.74
N GLU A 31 -17.97 12.41 10.26
CA GLU A 31 -16.65 11.85 9.91
C GLU A 31 -16.68 10.97 8.65
N ALA A 32 -17.86 10.60 8.16
CA ALA A 32 -18.01 9.80 6.95
C ALA A 32 -17.87 10.67 5.70
N ARG A 33 -17.23 10.11 4.67
CA ARG A 33 -17.11 10.77 3.38
C ARG A 33 -17.26 9.78 2.22
N THR A 34 -17.78 10.26 1.12
CA THR A 34 -17.69 9.60 -0.17
C THR A 34 -16.78 10.41 -1.08
N GLY A 35 -16.11 9.75 -1.97
CA GLY A 35 -15.20 10.39 -2.90
C GLY A 35 -14.95 9.56 -4.14
N LYS A 36 -13.96 9.98 -4.89
CA LYS A 36 -13.56 9.33 -6.13
C LYS A 36 -12.05 9.42 -6.31
N MET A 37 -11.43 8.27 -6.51
CA MET A 37 -10.05 8.18 -6.99
C MET A 37 -10.08 8.07 -8.52
N SER A 38 -9.29 8.87 -9.19
CA SER A 38 -9.16 8.84 -10.65
C SER A 38 -7.75 8.41 -11.04
N PHE A 39 -7.68 7.47 -11.98
CA PHE A 39 -6.44 6.93 -12.55
C PHE A 39 -6.54 6.93 -14.08
N PRO A 40 -5.44 6.81 -14.83
CA PRO A 40 -5.51 6.61 -16.28
C PRO A 40 -6.36 5.41 -16.71
N ARG A 41 -6.45 4.37 -15.87
CA ARG A 41 -7.23 3.14 -16.13
C ARG A 41 -8.68 3.20 -15.68
N GLY A 42 -9.13 4.30 -15.11
CA GLY A 42 -10.52 4.47 -14.70
C GLY A 42 -10.68 5.08 -13.32
N GLU A 43 -11.91 5.15 -12.88
CA GLU A 43 -12.31 5.78 -11.62
C GLU A 43 -12.76 4.73 -10.60
N VAL A 44 -12.50 5.01 -9.34
CA VAL A 44 -12.93 4.19 -8.19
C VAL A 44 -13.77 5.05 -7.27
N ALA A 45 -15.06 4.74 -7.15
CA ALA A 45 -15.93 5.38 -6.18
C ALA A 45 -15.57 4.88 -4.76
N THR A 46 -15.45 5.81 -3.81
CA THR A 46 -15.14 5.46 -2.42
C THR A 46 -16.28 5.80 -1.48
N PRO A 47 -16.51 5.01 -0.41
CA PRO A 47 -15.74 3.84 -0.01
C PRO A 47 -15.85 2.68 -1.00
N ALA A 48 -14.79 1.91 -1.17
CA ALA A 48 -14.73 0.79 -2.09
C ALA A 48 -14.21 -0.47 -1.40
N PHE A 49 -14.77 -1.63 -1.76
CA PHE A 49 -14.20 -2.92 -1.42
C PHE A 49 -13.32 -3.39 -2.58
N MET A 50 -12.13 -3.89 -2.27
CA MET A 50 -11.21 -4.45 -3.26
C MET A 50 -11.27 -5.98 -3.23
N PRO A 51 -11.89 -6.64 -4.22
CA PRO A 51 -11.81 -8.09 -4.34
C PRO A 51 -10.35 -8.54 -4.44
N VAL A 52 -10.01 -9.62 -3.73
CA VAL A 52 -8.64 -10.13 -3.70
C VAL A 52 -8.42 -11.11 -4.83
N GLY A 53 -7.50 -10.76 -5.73
CA GLY A 53 -6.99 -11.61 -6.78
C GLY A 53 -5.59 -12.11 -6.44
N THR A 54 -5.47 -13.17 -5.63
CA THR A 54 -4.19 -13.67 -5.10
C THR A 54 -3.14 -13.91 -6.20
N TYR A 55 -3.53 -14.55 -7.29
CA TYR A 55 -2.71 -14.76 -8.48
C TYR A 55 -3.18 -13.90 -9.67
N GLY A 56 -3.69 -12.70 -9.39
CA GLY A 56 -4.33 -11.85 -10.39
C GLY A 56 -5.77 -12.24 -10.72
N SER A 57 -6.27 -13.36 -10.22
CA SER A 57 -7.66 -13.79 -10.41
C SER A 57 -8.40 -13.93 -9.08
N VAL A 58 -9.64 -13.48 -9.04
CA VAL A 58 -10.55 -13.72 -7.93
C VAL A 58 -11.03 -15.17 -8.02
N LYS A 59 -10.82 -15.94 -6.94
CA LYS A 59 -11.11 -17.38 -6.92
C LYS A 59 -12.54 -17.69 -7.33
N GLY A 60 -12.69 -18.48 -8.39
CA GLY A 60 -14.00 -18.94 -8.89
C GLY A 60 -14.74 -17.93 -9.77
N LEU A 61 -14.16 -16.77 -10.08
CA LEU A 61 -14.75 -15.74 -10.93
C LEU A 61 -13.81 -15.37 -12.09
N ASN A 62 -14.36 -15.17 -13.25
CA ASN A 62 -13.63 -14.55 -14.35
C ASN A 62 -13.68 -13.01 -14.24
N PRO A 63 -12.83 -12.26 -14.95
CA PRO A 63 -12.77 -10.80 -14.85
C PRO A 63 -14.12 -10.11 -15.15
N GLN A 64 -14.92 -10.64 -16.09
CA GLN A 64 -16.24 -10.09 -16.38
C GLN A 64 -17.19 -10.24 -15.18
N GLN A 65 -17.21 -11.41 -14.56
CA GLN A 65 -18.04 -11.65 -13.36
C GLN A 65 -17.64 -10.75 -12.21
N VAL A 66 -16.34 -10.47 -12.06
CA VAL A 66 -15.87 -9.51 -11.03
C VAL A 66 -16.34 -8.10 -11.37
N ARG A 67 -16.27 -7.66 -12.63
CA ARG A 67 -16.85 -6.36 -13.07
C ARG A 67 -18.35 -6.28 -12.79
N ASP A 68 -19.07 -7.35 -13.03
CA ASP A 68 -20.53 -7.40 -12.84
C ASP A 68 -20.94 -7.28 -11.36
N THR A 69 -20.03 -7.54 -10.40
CA THR A 69 -20.26 -7.24 -8.98
C THR A 69 -20.22 -5.74 -8.64
N GLY A 70 -19.80 -4.89 -9.58
CA GLY A 70 -19.58 -3.47 -9.37
C GLY A 70 -18.19 -3.11 -8.83
N ALA A 71 -17.24 -4.06 -8.82
CA ALA A 71 -15.88 -3.79 -8.40
C ALA A 71 -15.17 -2.84 -9.39
N ASP A 72 -14.61 -1.75 -8.88
CA ASP A 72 -13.85 -0.78 -9.65
C ASP A 72 -12.34 -1.02 -9.59
N ILE A 73 -11.87 -1.75 -8.59
CA ILE A 73 -10.46 -1.99 -8.31
C ILE A 73 -10.25 -3.42 -7.77
N LEU A 74 -9.14 -4.05 -8.16
CA LEU A 74 -8.69 -5.33 -7.62
C LEU A 74 -7.46 -5.16 -6.72
N LEU A 75 -7.30 -6.09 -5.79
CA LEU A 75 -6.06 -6.26 -5.02
C LEU A 75 -5.31 -7.49 -5.53
N GLY A 76 -4.06 -7.30 -5.95
CA GLY A 76 -3.13 -8.38 -6.33
C GLY A 76 -2.10 -8.64 -5.24
N ASN A 77 -1.77 -9.90 -4.98
CA ASN A 77 -0.78 -10.26 -3.98
C ASN A 77 0.61 -10.41 -4.61
N THR A 78 1.47 -9.44 -4.37
CA THR A 78 2.85 -9.37 -4.89
C THR A 78 3.67 -10.63 -4.59
N PHE A 79 3.63 -11.12 -3.36
CA PHE A 79 4.34 -12.33 -2.95
C PHE A 79 3.99 -13.54 -3.83
N HIS A 80 2.71 -13.80 -4.03
CA HIS A 80 2.26 -14.93 -4.84
C HIS A 80 2.60 -14.75 -6.32
N LEU A 81 2.39 -13.56 -6.85
CA LEU A 81 2.63 -13.24 -8.28
C LEU A 81 4.12 -13.30 -8.65
N MET A 82 5.01 -12.83 -7.77
CA MET A 82 6.45 -12.91 -8.01
C MET A 82 6.99 -14.35 -7.96
N LEU A 83 6.37 -15.23 -7.17
CA LEU A 83 6.75 -16.64 -7.08
C LEU A 83 6.19 -17.43 -8.26
N ARG A 84 4.94 -17.17 -8.65
CA ARG A 84 4.26 -17.87 -9.73
C ARG A 84 3.14 -17.02 -10.33
N PRO A 85 3.17 -16.69 -11.63
CA PRO A 85 4.10 -17.18 -12.65
C PRO A 85 5.47 -16.49 -12.67
N GLY A 86 5.68 -15.46 -11.83
CA GLY A 86 6.87 -14.62 -11.81
C GLY A 86 6.69 -13.34 -12.61
N THR A 87 7.39 -12.29 -12.19
CA THR A 87 7.27 -10.94 -12.78
C THR A 87 7.71 -10.89 -14.24
N GLU A 88 8.72 -11.67 -14.63
CA GLU A 88 9.19 -11.71 -16.02
C GLU A 88 8.12 -12.26 -16.97
N THR A 89 7.43 -13.33 -16.57
CA THR A 89 6.32 -13.90 -17.35
C THR A 89 5.19 -12.89 -17.51
N ILE A 90 4.80 -12.20 -16.44
CA ILE A 90 3.75 -11.18 -16.47
C ILE A 90 4.17 -10.02 -17.37
N ASN A 91 5.41 -9.54 -17.24
CA ASN A 91 5.93 -8.42 -17.99
C ASN A 91 6.04 -8.71 -19.51
N GLN A 92 6.29 -9.97 -19.89
CA GLN A 92 6.27 -10.39 -21.31
C GLN A 92 4.87 -10.27 -21.94
N HIS A 93 3.81 -10.23 -21.15
CA HIS A 93 2.43 -10.04 -21.59
C HIS A 93 1.96 -8.57 -21.46
N GLY A 94 2.87 -7.65 -21.20
CA GLY A 94 2.58 -6.23 -20.95
C GLY A 94 2.72 -5.89 -19.49
N ASP A 95 1.67 -6.12 -18.72
CA ASP A 95 1.64 -5.96 -17.25
C ASP A 95 0.61 -6.91 -16.62
N LEU A 96 0.32 -6.74 -15.33
CA LEU A 96 -0.66 -7.58 -14.67
C LEU A 96 -2.07 -7.40 -15.26
N HIS A 97 -2.46 -6.18 -15.67
CA HIS A 97 -3.77 -5.91 -16.27
C HIS A 97 -3.97 -6.73 -17.56
N ASP A 98 -2.99 -6.67 -18.46
CA ASP A 98 -3.03 -7.43 -19.71
C ASP A 98 -3.01 -8.93 -19.47
N PHE A 99 -2.16 -9.37 -18.53
CA PHE A 99 -2.02 -10.80 -18.19
C PHE A 99 -3.31 -11.42 -17.66
N ILE A 100 -4.09 -10.69 -16.86
CA ILE A 100 -5.33 -11.19 -16.25
C ILE A 100 -6.61 -10.74 -16.97
N GLY A 101 -6.52 -9.85 -17.95
CA GLY A 101 -7.67 -9.29 -18.65
C GLY A 101 -8.54 -8.38 -17.79
N TRP A 102 -7.92 -7.59 -16.93
CA TRP A 102 -8.57 -6.59 -16.08
C TRP A 102 -8.14 -5.19 -16.48
N GLU A 103 -9.06 -4.38 -16.97
CA GLU A 103 -8.77 -3.06 -17.55
C GLU A 103 -8.83 -1.91 -16.56
N ARG A 104 -9.34 -2.16 -15.33
CA ARG A 104 -9.54 -1.17 -14.28
C ARG A 104 -8.33 -1.10 -13.35
N PRO A 105 -8.29 -0.16 -12.39
CA PRO A 105 -7.19 -0.04 -11.44
C PRO A 105 -6.90 -1.33 -10.65
N ILE A 106 -5.62 -1.51 -10.33
CA ILE A 106 -5.12 -2.58 -9.46
C ILE A 106 -4.27 -1.95 -8.37
N LEU A 107 -4.53 -2.36 -7.11
CA LEU A 107 -3.62 -2.18 -6.00
C LEU A 107 -2.84 -3.48 -5.81
N THR A 108 -1.52 -3.41 -5.69
CA THR A 108 -0.70 -4.53 -5.23
C THR A 108 -0.24 -4.29 -3.80
N ASP A 109 -0.29 -5.33 -2.97
CA ASP A 109 0.36 -5.29 -1.66
C ASP A 109 1.88 -5.36 -1.81
N SER A 110 2.61 -5.12 -0.71
CA SER A 110 4.08 -5.18 -0.73
C SER A 110 4.67 -6.60 -0.67
N GLY A 111 3.84 -7.59 -0.35
CA GLY A 111 4.27 -8.95 -0.04
C GLY A 111 4.73 -9.15 1.41
N GLY A 112 4.84 -8.09 2.20
CA GLY A 112 5.33 -8.14 3.58
C GLY A 112 4.52 -9.08 4.47
N PHE A 113 3.20 -8.94 4.49
CA PHE A 113 2.33 -9.80 5.32
C PHE A 113 2.52 -11.29 5.01
N GLN A 114 2.57 -11.68 3.73
CA GLN A 114 2.73 -13.07 3.32
C GLN A 114 4.11 -13.62 3.70
N VAL A 115 5.16 -12.83 3.57
CA VAL A 115 6.51 -13.22 4.01
C VAL A 115 6.51 -13.51 5.50
N PHE A 116 5.83 -12.70 6.30
CA PHE A 116 5.76 -12.87 7.76
C PHE A 116 4.80 -13.98 8.18
N SER A 117 3.73 -14.24 7.44
CA SER A 117 2.73 -15.27 7.77
C SER A 117 3.07 -16.67 7.24
N LEU A 118 3.73 -16.78 6.09
CA LEU A 118 4.01 -18.03 5.40
C LEU A 118 5.46 -18.50 5.54
N GLY A 119 6.35 -17.65 6.06
CA GLY A 119 7.78 -17.93 6.14
C GLY A 119 8.17 -18.69 7.41
N GLU A 120 8.22 -20.03 7.39
CA GLU A 120 8.74 -20.82 8.52
C GLU A 120 10.26 -20.64 8.74
N MET A 121 11.00 -20.19 7.73
CA MET A 121 12.45 -19.99 7.80
C MET A 121 12.83 -18.59 7.31
N ARG A 122 12.29 -17.56 7.98
CA ARG A 122 12.60 -16.16 7.67
C ARG A 122 13.71 -15.63 8.57
N LYS A 123 14.56 -14.82 8.00
CA LYS A 123 15.54 -14.01 8.72
C LYS A 123 15.33 -12.54 8.36
N ILE A 124 14.95 -11.76 9.36
CA ILE A 124 14.73 -10.31 9.23
C ILE A 124 16.04 -9.60 9.53
N SER A 125 16.38 -8.61 8.72
CA SER A 125 17.50 -7.68 8.92
C SER A 125 17.09 -6.27 8.53
N GLU A 126 17.96 -5.30 8.73
CA GLU A 126 17.74 -3.92 8.27
C GLU A 126 17.55 -3.84 6.75
N GLU A 127 18.23 -4.70 6.00
CA GLU A 127 18.17 -4.73 4.53
C GLU A 127 16.84 -5.27 4.00
N GLY A 128 16.23 -6.21 4.71
CA GLY A 128 15.00 -6.89 4.30
C GLY A 128 14.86 -8.26 4.94
N VAL A 129 14.16 -9.16 4.24
CA VAL A 129 13.81 -10.49 4.74
C VAL A 129 14.31 -11.56 3.78
N LYS A 130 15.08 -12.52 4.31
CA LYS A 130 15.41 -13.77 3.63
C LYS A 130 14.41 -14.85 4.07
N PHE A 131 13.89 -15.59 3.12
CA PHE A 131 12.95 -16.68 3.38
C PHE A 131 13.08 -17.76 2.30
N ARG A 132 12.46 -18.91 2.55
CA ARG A 132 12.36 -19.97 1.56
C ARG A 132 11.02 -19.93 0.85
N SER A 133 11.08 -20.05 -0.48
CA SER A 133 9.90 -20.14 -1.33
C SER A 133 9.07 -21.37 -0.95
N PRO A 134 7.77 -21.22 -0.68
CA PRO A 134 6.88 -22.35 -0.44
C PRO A 134 6.61 -23.18 -1.70
N VAL A 135 7.03 -22.70 -2.88
CA VAL A 135 6.80 -23.35 -4.17
C VAL A 135 7.88 -24.40 -4.47
N ASP A 136 9.14 -24.06 -4.28
CA ASP A 136 10.29 -24.86 -4.69
C ASP A 136 11.43 -24.91 -3.65
N GLY A 137 11.27 -24.24 -2.51
CA GLY A 137 12.27 -24.19 -1.44
C GLY A 137 13.48 -23.30 -1.72
N ALA A 138 13.50 -22.57 -2.84
CA ALA A 138 14.59 -21.64 -3.17
C ALA A 138 14.71 -20.53 -2.14
N GLU A 139 15.93 -20.10 -1.84
CA GLU A 139 16.16 -18.93 -0.99
C GLU A 139 15.81 -17.66 -1.74
N ILE A 140 14.97 -16.82 -1.14
CA ILE A 140 14.52 -15.56 -1.71
C ILE A 140 14.81 -14.45 -0.71
N PHE A 141 15.19 -13.29 -1.24
CA PHE A 141 15.31 -12.05 -0.52
C PHE A 141 14.26 -11.05 -1.00
N LEU A 142 13.53 -10.43 -0.07
CA LEU A 142 12.61 -9.34 -0.33
C LEU A 142 12.90 -8.20 0.65
N GLY A 143 13.10 -7.02 0.09
CA GLY A 143 13.32 -5.80 0.86
C GLY A 143 12.59 -4.62 0.25
N PRO A 144 12.73 -3.42 0.81
CA PRO A 144 12.03 -2.23 0.32
C PRO A 144 12.20 -1.98 -1.17
N GLU A 145 13.42 -1.99 -1.66
CA GLU A 145 13.73 -1.71 -3.07
C GLU A 145 13.17 -2.78 -4.00
N SER A 146 13.37 -4.06 -3.67
CA SER A 146 12.89 -5.16 -4.51
C SER A 146 11.37 -5.30 -4.47
N ALA A 147 10.70 -5.02 -3.35
CA ALA A 147 9.25 -5.00 -3.27
C ALA A 147 8.64 -3.91 -4.16
N ILE A 148 9.24 -2.73 -4.20
CA ILE A 148 8.83 -1.64 -5.11
C ILE A 148 9.08 -2.02 -6.56
N GLU A 149 10.25 -2.58 -6.89
CA GLU A 149 10.57 -3.02 -8.25
C GLU A 149 9.59 -4.07 -8.78
N VAL A 150 9.24 -5.05 -7.96
CA VAL A 150 8.23 -6.08 -8.32
C VAL A 150 6.90 -5.43 -8.65
N GLN A 151 6.41 -4.53 -7.80
CA GLN A 151 5.13 -3.84 -8.04
C GLN A 151 5.18 -2.93 -9.27
N HIS A 152 6.31 -2.28 -9.56
CA HIS A 152 6.51 -1.55 -10.82
C HIS A 152 6.39 -2.47 -12.05
N LYS A 153 7.04 -3.65 -12.01
CA LYS A 153 6.95 -4.64 -13.09
C LYS A 153 5.55 -5.21 -13.29
N LEU A 154 4.78 -5.31 -12.21
CA LEU A 154 3.37 -5.70 -12.28
C LEU A 154 2.49 -4.62 -12.91
N GLY A 155 2.93 -3.35 -12.94
CA GLY A 155 2.18 -2.23 -13.49
C GLY A 155 0.97 -1.82 -12.62
N ALA A 156 1.07 -1.96 -11.31
CA ALA A 156 0.01 -1.56 -10.39
C ALA A 156 -0.25 -0.05 -10.44
N ASP A 157 -1.50 0.35 -10.25
CA ASP A 157 -1.91 1.75 -10.15
C ASP A 157 -1.67 2.32 -8.76
N ILE A 158 -1.83 1.47 -7.73
CA ILE A 158 -1.47 1.76 -6.34
C ILE A 158 -0.46 0.72 -5.86
N ILE A 159 0.64 1.21 -5.32
CA ILE A 159 1.76 0.44 -4.79
C ILE A 159 1.85 0.67 -3.28
N MET A 160 2.15 -0.38 -2.52
CA MET A 160 2.31 -0.29 -1.07
C MET A 160 3.78 -0.33 -0.67
N VAL A 161 4.14 0.42 0.37
CA VAL A 161 5.47 0.29 0.98
C VAL A 161 5.68 -1.12 1.55
N PHE A 162 6.93 -1.58 1.59
CA PHE A 162 7.30 -2.81 2.29
C PHE A 162 7.41 -2.51 3.78
N ASP A 163 6.68 -3.26 4.60
CA ASP A 163 6.59 -3.07 6.03
C ASP A 163 6.75 -4.40 6.78
N GLU A 164 7.16 -4.32 8.03
CA GLU A 164 7.11 -5.45 8.95
C GLU A 164 5.73 -5.51 9.61
N CYS A 165 4.98 -6.58 9.35
CA CYS A 165 3.73 -6.82 10.04
C CYS A 165 4.02 -7.24 11.49
N THR A 166 3.79 -6.33 12.44
CA THR A 166 3.98 -6.59 13.86
C THR A 166 3.09 -7.74 14.30
N PRO A 167 3.63 -8.81 14.93
CA PRO A 167 2.82 -9.93 15.40
C PRO A 167 1.90 -9.53 16.55
N TYR A 168 0.85 -10.32 16.77
CA TYR A 168 -0.02 -10.19 17.93
C TYR A 168 0.01 -11.50 18.75
N PRO A 169 0.13 -11.45 20.10
CA PRO A 169 0.44 -10.24 20.87
C PRO A 169 1.90 -9.80 20.69
N ALA A 170 2.17 -8.52 20.94
CA ALA A 170 3.51 -7.95 21.01
C ALA A 170 3.63 -7.04 22.24
N THR A 171 4.77 -7.03 22.88
CA THR A 171 5.09 -6.03 23.89
C THR A 171 5.26 -4.66 23.23
N GLU A 172 5.19 -3.60 24.03
CA GLU A 172 5.38 -2.24 23.50
C GLU A 172 6.78 -2.07 22.87
N THR A 173 7.80 -2.68 23.45
CA THR A 173 9.17 -2.66 22.92
C THR A 173 9.23 -3.37 21.56
N GLU A 174 8.68 -4.57 21.44
CA GLU A 174 8.63 -5.31 20.18
C GLU A 174 7.85 -4.54 19.10
N ALA A 175 6.71 -3.96 19.47
CA ALA A 175 5.91 -3.15 18.54
C ALA A 175 6.64 -1.87 18.12
N SER A 176 7.38 -1.24 19.03
CA SER A 176 8.21 -0.06 18.75
C SER A 176 9.35 -0.39 17.78
N ASP A 177 10.10 -1.45 18.04
CA ASP A 177 11.21 -1.86 17.17
C ASP A 177 10.72 -2.22 15.75
N SER A 178 9.63 -2.95 15.67
CA SER A 178 8.97 -3.29 14.39
C SER A 178 8.48 -2.05 13.64
N MET A 179 7.84 -1.12 14.33
CA MET A 179 7.35 0.14 13.76
C MET A 179 8.51 0.99 13.24
N GLU A 180 9.59 1.14 14.00
CA GLU A 180 10.76 1.92 13.60
C GLU A 180 11.45 1.31 12.36
N LEU A 181 11.56 -0.01 12.28
CA LEU A 181 12.06 -0.69 11.08
C LEU A 181 11.16 -0.39 9.88
N SER A 182 9.85 -0.51 10.04
CA SER A 182 8.88 -0.20 8.97
C SER A 182 8.99 1.26 8.51
N MET A 183 9.26 2.20 9.41
CA MET A 183 9.48 3.61 9.07
C MET A 183 10.74 3.82 8.22
N ARG A 184 11.84 3.16 8.57
CA ARG A 184 13.08 3.21 7.78
C ARG A 184 12.87 2.59 6.39
N TRP A 185 12.16 1.48 6.34
CA TRP A 185 11.79 0.82 5.08
C TRP A 185 10.85 1.68 4.22
N ALA A 186 9.89 2.37 4.82
CA ALA A 186 9.00 3.30 4.11
C ALA A 186 9.78 4.41 3.40
N LYS A 187 10.78 4.97 4.06
CA LYS A 187 11.68 5.97 3.45
C LYS A 187 12.47 5.40 2.27
N ARG A 188 12.99 4.17 2.40
CA ARG A 188 13.71 3.48 1.31
C ARG A 188 12.77 3.16 0.14
N CYS A 189 11.53 2.72 0.44
CA CYS A 189 10.51 2.50 -0.59
C CYS A 189 10.22 3.78 -1.38
N LYS A 190 10.08 4.92 -0.70
CA LYS A 190 9.86 6.21 -1.38
C LYS A 190 11.02 6.58 -2.28
N GLN A 191 12.24 6.37 -1.84
CA GLN A 191 13.44 6.61 -2.66
C GLN A 191 13.50 5.69 -3.88
N ALA A 192 13.19 4.39 -3.70
CA ALA A 192 13.16 3.42 -4.79
C ALA A 192 12.03 3.67 -5.78
N HIS A 193 10.91 4.21 -5.31
CA HIS A 193 9.78 4.56 -6.16
C HIS A 193 10.12 5.69 -7.15
N GLY A 194 10.87 6.69 -6.68
CA GLY A 194 11.37 7.78 -7.51
C GLY A 194 10.24 8.58 -8.16
N ASP A 195 10.32 8.73 -9.48
CA ASP A 195 9.35 9.46 -10.32
C ASP A 195 8.33 8.55 -11.03
N ASN A 196 8.20 7.29 -10.60
CA ASN A 196 7.17 6.40 -11.11
C ASN A 196 5.78 7.00 -10.86
N GLN A 197 4.90 6.87 -11.84
CA GLN A 197 3.60 7.53 -11.86
C GLN A 197 2.49 6.80 -11.08
N ALA A 198 2.75 5.58 -10.60
CA ALA A 198 1.82 4.90 -9.70
C ALA A 198 1.71 5.65 -8.37
N ALA A 199 0.56 5.56 -7.71
CA ALA A 199 0.41 6.07 -6.36
C ALA A 199 1.15 5.17 -5.36
N LEU A 200 1.92 5.74 -4.46
CA LEU A 200 2.62 5.02 -3.39
C LEU A 200 1.96 5.31 -2.04
N PHE A 201 1.49 4.26 -1.38
CA PHE A 201 0.84 4.36 -0.08
C PHE A 201 1.77 3.93 1.06
N GLY A 202 1.79 4.75 2.13
CA GLY A 202 2.43 4.40 3.39
C GLY A 202 1.53 3.52 4.24
N ILE A 203 2.15 2.74 5.16
CA ILE A 203 1.42 1.83 6.06
C ILE A 203 1.75 2.18 7.50
N VAL A 204 0.74 2.53 8.28
CA VAL A 204 0.85 2.83 9.72
C VAL A 204 0.96 1.52 10.49
N GLN A 205 2.03 1.35 11.23
CA GLN A 205 2.27 0.25 12.16
C GLN A 205 2.30 0.77 13.61
N GLY A 206 2.48 -0.09 14.59
CA GLY A 206 2.55 0.28 16.00
C GLY A 206 1.80 -0.67 16.94
N GLY A 207 1.41 -1.86 16.45
CA GLY A 207 0.66 -2.85 17.24
C GLY A 207 -0.66 -2.27 17.74
N MET A 208 -0.99 -2.59 18.99
CA MET A 208 -2.19 -2.05 19.66
C MET A 208 -1.86 -0.81 20.54
N TYR A 209 -0.71 -0.16 20.29
CA TYR A 209 -0.22 0.98 21.08
C TYR A 209 -0.50 2.29 20.34
N SER A 210 -1.43 3.07 20.86
CA SER A 210 -1.88 4.34 20.27
C SER A 210 -0.73 5.33 20.05
N THR A 211 0.17 5.46 21.02
CA THR A 211 1.34 6.35 20.92
C THR A 211 2.28 5.97 19.78
N LEU A 212 2.50 4.67 19.57
CA LEU A 212 3.35 4.17 18.48
C LEU A 212 2.68 4.39 17.13
N ARG A 213 1.39 4.12 17.01
CA ARG A 213 0.64 4.38 15.77
C ARG A 213 0.59 5.86 15.42
N GLN A 214 0.43 6.75 16.40
CA GLN A 214 0.50 8.18 16.17
C GLN A 214 1.88 8.59 15.65
N ARG A 215 2.94 8.09 16.26
CA ARG A 215 4.33 8.35 15.83
C ARG A 215 4.57 7.83 14.40
N SER A 216 4.08 6.64 14.08
CA SER A 216 4.14 6.07 12.73
C SER A 216 3.41 6.95 11.71
N LEU A 217 2.18 7.35 12.01
CA LEU A 217 1.40 8.22 11.12
C LEU A 217 2.09 9.58 10.90
N ASP A 218 2.58 10.21 11.96
CA ASP A 218 3.25 11.52 11.86
C ASP A 218 4.51 11.42 11.00
N GLY A 219 5.34 10.41 11.20
CA GLY A 219 6.55 10.19 10.39
C GLY A 219 6.24 9.84 8.93
N LEU A 220 5.18 9.09 8.66
CA LEU A 220 4.74 8.82 7.29
C LEU A 220 4.22 10.08 6.58
N LYS A 221 3.50 10.95 7.31
CA LYS A 221 3.04 12.23 6.77
C LYS A 221 4.19 13.16 6.38
N GLU A 222 5.28 13.15 7.15
CA GLU A 222 6.51 13.89 6.80
C GLU A 222 7.15 13.39 5.49
N LEU A 223 6.95 12.12 5.16
CA LEU A 223 7.43 11.53 3.91
C LEU A 223 6.53 11.83 2.71
N GLU A 224 5.32 12.36 2.93
CA GLU A 224 4.38 12.81 1.88
C GLU A 224 4.02 11.70 0.88
N PHE A 225 3.39 10.62 1.35
CA PHE A 225 2.83 9.57 0.48
C PHE A 225 1.55 10.03 -0.21
N ASP A 226 1.19 9.37 -1.31
CA ASP A 226 -0.07 9.64 -2.04
C ASP A 226 -1.32 9.13 -1.29
N GLY A 227 -1.13 8.24 -0.33
CA GLY A 227 -2.18 7.72 0.53
C GLY A 227 -1.61 6.93 1.70
N TYR A 228 -2.48 6.52 2.62
CA TYR A 228 -2.08 5.87 3.87
C TYR A 228 -3.00 4.72 4.20
N ALA A 229 -2.44 3.65 4.75
CA ALA A 229 -3.17 2.47 5.19
C ALA A 229 -2.93 2.21 6.68
N LEU A 230 -3.92 1.66 7.38
CA LEU A 230 -3.76 1.09 8.71
C LEU A 230 -3.32 -0.37 8.55
N GLY A 231 -2.07 -0.66 8.91
CA GLY A 231 -1.53 -2.01 8.91
C GLY A 231 -1.55 -2.68 10.28
N GLY A 232 -1.10 -3.93 10.35
CA GLY A 232 -1.00 -4.68 11.59
C GLY A 232 -2.33 -4.95 12.27
N LEU A 233 -3.41 -5.06 11.50
CA LEU A 233 -4.75 -5.44 11.94
C LEU A 233 -5.14 -6.78 11.33
N SER A 234 -6.08 -7.49 11.97
CA SER A 234 -6.48 -8.87 11.60
C SER A 234 -5.32 -9.87 11.65
N VAL A 235 -4.47 -9.71 12.66
CA VAL A 235 -3.28 -10.54 12.91
C VAL A 235 -3.44 -11.44 14.14
N GLY A 236 -4.66 -11.58 14.65
CA GLY A 236 -5.00 -12.41 15.81
C GLY A 236 -5.55 -11.64 17.01
N GLU A 237 -5.61 -10.32 16.93
CA GLU A 237 -6.17 -9.47 17.98
C GLU A 237 -7.70 -9.65 18.14
N PRO A 238 -8.24 -9.43 19.35
CA PRO A 238 -9.69 -9.34 19.56
C PRO A 238 -10.31 -8.24 18.69
N LYS A 239 -11.54 -8.46 18.24
CA LYS A 239 -12.26 -7.49 17.39
C LYS A 239 -12.41 -6.12 18.03
N ASP A 240 -12.52 -6.06 19.33
CA ASP A 240 -12.68 -4.79 20.06
C ASP A 240 -11.39 -3.97 20.04
N GLU A 241 -10.22 -4.62 20.14
CA GLU A 241 -8.93 -3.94 19.98
C GLU A 241 -8.77 -3.40 18.56
N MET A 242 -9.09 -4.20 17.55
CA MET A 242 -9.07 -3.75 16.17
C MET A 242 -9.98 -2.55 15.94
N ARG A 243 -11.22 -2.60 16.45
CA ARG A 243 -12.18 -1.49 16.35
C ARG A 243 -11.65 -0.22 17.00
N SER A 244 -11.09 -0.33 18.21
CA SER A 244 -10.53 0.83 18.92
C SER A 244 -9.43 1.52 18.11
N VAL A 245 -8.55 0.74 17.46
CA VAL A 245 -7.52 1.29 16.57
C VAL A 245 -8.16 2.01 15.37
N VAL A 246 -9.14 1.38 14.72
CA VAL A 246 -9.82 1.97 13.55
C VAL A 246 -10.56 3.25 13.95
N GLU A 247 -11.32 3.24 15.02
CA GLU A 247 -12.07 4.40 15.52
C GLU A 247 -11.15 5.57 15.87
N GLU A 248 -10.02 5.29 16.50
CA GLU A 248 -9.06 6.34 16.86
C GLU A 248 -8.34 6.92 15.64
N PHE A 249 -7.88 6.07 14.72
CA PHE A 249 -6.96 6.50 13.65
C PHE A 249 -7.63 6.84 12.34
N ALA A 250 -8.85 6.35 12.05
CA ALA A 250 -9.55 6.67 10.81
C ALA A 250 -9.75 8.19 10.64
N ALA A 251 -10.14 8.88 11.71
CA ALA A 251 -10.33 10.34 11.69
C ALA A 251 -9.00 11.14 11.66
N LYS A 252 -7.87 10.52 11.98
CA LYS A 252 -6.54 11.15 11.95
C LYS A 252 -5.82 11.00 10.60
N MET A 253 -6.32 10.11 9.74
CA MET A 253 -5.78 9.94 8.39
C MET A 253 -6.00 11.21 7.59
N PRO A 254 -5.05 11.61 6.70
CA PRO A 254 -5.25 12.72 5.78
C PRO A 254 -6.57 12.60 5.02
N ALA A 255 -7.20 13.74 4.78
CA ALA A 255 -8.49 13.78 4.09
C ALA A 255 -8.35 13.78 2.56
N ASP A 256 -7.17 14.13 2.07
CA ASP A 256 -6.77 14.29 0.67
C ASP A 256 -5.78 13.20 0.22
#